data_b2279d1c9afc516d22d0a95e83306cd3
#
_entry.id   b2279d1c9afc516d22d0a95e83306cd3
#
_cell.length_a   1.000
_cell.length_b   1.000
_cell.length_c   1.000
_cell.angle_alpha   90.00
_cell.angle_beta   90.00
_cell.angle_gamma   90.00
#
_symmetry.space_group_name_H-M   'P 1'
#
loop_
_entity.id
_entity.type
_entity.pdbx_description
1 polymer ?
#
loop_
_entity_poly.entity_id
_entity_poly.type
_entity_poly.pdbx_seq_one_letter_code
_entity_poly.pdbx_strand_id
1 'polypeptide(L)'
;MNKKSKKMLVAILLGFLLVTTIYNNWRLNEMAGSNPGILNVGFDVDDTILFSRDVFLNIPEDKRNPTDYGWVNMQDEKLSLFIEPTVELIKYFKNNGHNVFLITARSGENGDYLAKFLSDGLGSDITKDENLFFCPKESINGVRYTTKHYQMKKLNLNLFYGDADTDMIAALKANVHPVRIVRHNESIEQYGNNYFGNVKDGEKEKNPFQMNDLKIFYSKSVGIYGESI
;
A
#
# COMPACT_ATOMS: atom_id res chain seq x y z
N MET A 1 15.24 56.63 -22.33
CA MET A 1 13.90 56.52 -21.71
C MET A 1 13.70 57.71 -20.77
N ASN A 2 12.67 58.48 -20.98
CA ASN A 2 12.44 59.68 -20.19
C ASN A 2 11.87 59.31 -18.79
N LYS A 3 11.85 60.26 -17.84
CA LYS A 3 11.43 60.05 -16.45
C LYS A 3 9.98 59.53 -16.33
N LYS A 4 9.12 59.90 -17.28
CA LYS A 4 7.70 59.49 -17.33
C LYS A 4 7.57 58.03 -17.76
N SER A 5 8.36 57.59 -18.75
CA SER A 5 8.39 56.18 -19.21
C SER A 5 8.96 55.23 -18.14
N LYS A 6 9.98 55.68 -17.37
CA LYS A 6 10.50 54.88 -16.24
C LYS A 6 9.44 54.66 -15.15
N LYS A 7 8.71 55.73 -14.78
CA LYS A 7 7.61 55.60 -13.76
C LYS A 7 6.51 54.67 -14.24
N MET A 8 6.12 54.76 -15.50
CA MET A 8 5.10 53.89 -16.08
C MET A 8 5.53 52.42 -16.11
N LEU A 9 6.78 52.13 -16.47
CA LEU A 9 7.33 50.78 -16.48
C LEU A 9 7.36 50.18 -15.06
N VAL A 10 7.77 50.95 -14.06
CA VAL A 10 7.76 50.51 -12.64
C VAL A 10 6.35 50.23 -12.18
N ALA A 11 5.35 51.06 -12.52
CA ALA A 11 3.96 50.84 -12.18
C ALA A 11 3.42 49.54 -12.81
N ILE A 12 3.75 49.26 -14.06
CA ILE A 12 3.36 48.02 -14.76
C ILE A 12 3.98 46.78 -14.08
N LEU A 13 5.28 46.82 -13.75
CA LEU A 13 5.97 45.74 -13.06
C LEU A 13 5.39 45.48 -11.66
N LEU A 14 5.10 46.53 -10.91
CA LEU A 14 4.44 46.39 -9.58
C LEU A 14 3.04 45.82 -9.71
N GLY A 15 2.26 46.23 -10.71
CA GLY A 15 0.95 45.66 -10.99
C GLY A 15 1.03 44.15 -11.32
N PHE A 16 2.00 43.78 -12.17
CA PHE A 16 2.21 42.36 -12.52
C PHE A 16 2.64 41.52 -11.31
N LEU A 17 3.55 42.04 -10.48
CA LEU A 17 3.97 41.38 -9.23
C LEU A 17 2.80 41.21 -8.27
N LEU A 18 1.93 42.21 -8.13
CA LEU A 18 0.75 42.14 -7.26
C LEU A 18 -0.24 41.08 -7.74
N VAL A 19 -0.53 41.07 -9.06
CA VAL A 19 -1.44 40.05 -9.64
C VAL A 19 -0.91 38.65 -9.49
N THR A 20 0.39 38.42 -9.73
CA THR A 20 1.01 37.10 -9.56
C THR A 20 1.01 36.67 -8.10
N THR A 21 1.24 37.60 -7.16
CA THR A 21 1.20 37.30 -5.73
C THR A 21 -0.21 36.93 -5.26
N ILE A 22 -1.24 37.67 -5.71
CA ILE A 22 -2.65 37.37 -5.40
C ILE A 22 -3.04 36.02 -5.99
N TYR A 23 -2.68 35.74 -7.25
CA TYR A 23 -2.97 34.46 -7.89
C TYR A 23 -2.29 33.28 -7.18
N ASN A 24 -1.02 33.43 -6.81
CA ASN A 24 -0.30 32.36 -6.09
C ASN A 24 -0.87 32.15 -4.69
N ASN A 25 -1.23 33.22 -3.96
CA ASN A 25 -1.88 33.07 -2.65
C ASN A 25 -3.28 32.44 -2.77
N TRP A 26 -4.06 32.82 -3.78
CA TRP A 26 -5.34 32.17 -4.04
C TRP A 26 -5.18 30.70 -4.35
N ARG A 27 -4.25 30.34 -5.21
CA ARG A 27 -3.93 28.95 -5.57
C ARG A 27 -3.44 28.14 -4.36
N LEU A 28 -2.59 28.72 -3.52
CA LEU A 28 -2.11 28.11 -2.29
C LEU A 28 -3.27 27.90 -1.28
N ASN A 29 -4.17 28.87 -1.18
CA ASN A 29 -5.35 28.75 -0.32
C ASN A 29 -6.35 27.74 -0.88
N GLU A 30 -6.50 27.63 -2.19
CA GLU A 30 -7.32 26.60 -2.83
C GLU A 30 -6.72 25.20 -2.62
N MET A 31 -5.38 25.08 -2.70
CA MET A 31 -4.67 23.83 -2.38
C MET A 31 -4.68 23.52 -0.87
N ALA A 32 -4.64 24.53 -0.01
CA ALA A 32 -4.72 24.37 1.45
C ALA A 32 -6.17 24.24 1.96
N GLY A 33 -7.13 24.80 1.23
CA GLY A 33 -8.57 24.71 1.54
C GLY A 33 -9.30 23.56 0.86
N SER A 34 -8.66 22.85 -0.08
CA SER A 34 -9.09 21.51 -0.46
C SER A 34 -8.80 20.64 0.75
N ASN A 35 -9.80 20.43 1.58
CA ASN A 35 -9.87 19.31 2.48
C ASN A 35 -9.38 18.11 1.64
N PRO A 36 -8.22 17.50 1.91
CA PRO A 36 -7.80 16.36 1.13
C PRO A 36 -8.95 15.39 1.22
N GLY A 37 -9.62 15.12 0.10
CA GLY A 37 -10.83 14.33 0.08
C GLY A 37 -10.58 13.03 0.82
N ILE A 38 -11.60 12.38 1.32
CA ILE A 38 -11.48 11.08 1.98
C ILE A 38 -10.70 10.15 1.06
N LEU A 39 -9.53 9.71 1.51
CA LEU A 39 -8.72 8.74 0.77
C LEU A 39 -9.22 7.33 1.05
N ASN A 40 -9.18 6.50 0.02
CA ASN A 40 -9.32 5.06 0.14
C ASN A 40 -7.92 4.45 0.15
N VAL A 41 -7.48 3.92 1.29
CA VAL A 41 -6.13 3.41 1.50
C VAL A 41 -6.18 1.92 1.74
N GLY A 42 -5.43 1.17 0.95
CA GLY A 42 -5.33 -0.28 1.08
C GLY A 42 -4.00 -0.72 1.70
N PHE A 43 -4.04 -1.84 2.42
CA PHE A 43 -2.87 -2.49 3.00
C PHE A 43 -2.90 -3.99 2.68
N ASP A 44 -1.75 -4.55 2.35
CA ASP A 44 -1.55 -5.99 2.43
C ASP A 44 -1.50 -6.44 3.89
N VAL A 45 -1.55 -7.74 4.15
CA VAL A 45 -1.57 -8.31 5.50
C VAL A 45 -0.22 -8.89 5.86
N ASP A 46 0.26 -9.91 5.13
CA ASP A 46 1.49 -10.61 5.44
C ASP A 46 2.72 -9.74 5.19
N ASP A 47 3.66 -9.72 6.13
CA ASP A 47 4.87 -8.89 6.11
C ASP A 47 4.62 -7.37 5.87
N THR A 48 3.35 -6.96 6.00
CA THR A 48 2.90 -5.57 5.90
C THR A 48 2.26 -5.09 7.20
N ILE A 49 1.20 -5.76 7.67
CA ILE A 49 0.55 -5.53 8.97
C ILE A 49 1.00 -6.55 10.00
N LEU A 50 1.14 -7.80 9.56
CA LEU A 50 1.53 -8.93 10.38
C LEU A 50 2.90 -9.45 9.96
N PHE A 51 3.79 -9.62 10.91
CA PHE A 51 4.97 -10.45 10.77
C PHE A 51 4.54 -11.91 10.89
N SER A 52 4.31 -12.54 9.75
CA SER A 52 3.65 -13.84 9.64
C SER A 52 4.62 -15.03 9.58
N ARG A 53 5.90 -14.82 9.91
CA ARG A 53 6.94 -15.85 9.81
C ARG A 53 6.57 -17.14 10.51
N ASP A 54 6.20 -17.04 11.77
CA ASP A 54 6.04 -18.23 12.59
C ASP A 54 4.76 -18.99 12.25
N VAL A 55 3.70 -18.33 11.82
CA VAL A 55 2.49 -19.04 11.36
C VAL A 55 2.79 -19.87 10.11
N PHE A 56 3.56 -19.38 9.16
CA PHE A 56 3.91 -20.13 7.94
C PHE A 56 4.93 -21.24 8.21
N LEU A 57 5.89 -21.04 9.11
CA LEU A 57 6.87 -22.07 9.47
C LEU A 57 6.24 -23.27 10.21
N ASN A 58 5.18 -23.02 10.97
CA ASN A 58 4.50 -24.04 11.78
C ASN A 58 3.33 -24.71 11.06
N ILE A 59 3.08 -24.44 9.77
CA ILE A 59 2.06 -25.17 9.01
C ILE A 59 2.38 -26.67 9.04
N PRO A 60 1.43 -27.54 9.47
CA PRO A 60 1.59 -28.99 9.43
C PRO A 60 1.95 -29.50 8.04
N GLU A 61 2.70 -30.58 7.96
CA GLU A 61 3.23 -31.08 6.68
C GLU A 61 2.10 -31.44 5.70
N ASP A 62 1.04 -32.04 6.17
CA ASP A 62 -0.17 -32.40 5.41
C ASP A 62 -0.98 -31.19 4.90
N LYS A 63 -0.72 -29.98 5.46
CA LYS A 63 -1.40 -28.72 5.14
C LYS A 63 -0.50 -27.72 4.38
N ARG A 64 0.73 -28.11 4.07
CA ARG A 64 1.72 -27.20 3.50
C ARG A 64 1.67 -27.07 1.98
N ASN A 65 1.23 -28.10 1.29
CA ASN A 65 1.21 -28.12 -0.17
C ASN A 65 -0.05 -28.80 -0.73
N PRO A 66 -1.08 -28.04 -1.20
CA PRO A 66 -1.12 -26.58 -1.18
C PRO A 66 -1.24 -26.01 0.24
N THR A 67 -0.81 -24.77 0.43
CA THR A 67 -0.93 -24.08 1.73
C THR A 67 -2.40 -23.99 2.16
N ASP A 68 -2.71 -24.55 3.33
CA ASP A 68 -4.02 -24.43 3.99
C ASP A 68 -4.12 -23.05 4.68
N TYR A 69 -4.59 -22.05 3.94
CA TYR A 69 -4.80 -20.72 4.50
C TYR A 69 -5.91 -20.66 5.55
N GLY A 70 -6.84 -21.60 5.54
CA GLY A 70 -7.85 -21.72 6.60
C GLY A 70 -7.21 -22.03 7.94
N TRP A 71 -6.21 -22.90 7.96
CA TRP A 71 -5.39 -23.15 9.15
C TRP A 71 -4.58 -21.92 9.55
N VAL A 72 -3.92 -21.25 8.58
CA VAL A 72 -3.13 -20.04 8.82
C VAL A 72 -3.99 -18.96 9.47
N ASN A 73 -5.15 -18.63 8.90
CA ASN A 73 -6.07 -17.62 9.42
C ASN A 73 -6.52 -17.90 10.87
N MET A 74 -6.63 -19.18 11.27
CA MET A 74 -6.97 -19.56 12.65
C MET A 74 -5.80 -19.47 13.63
N GLN A 75 -4.56 -19.50 13.16
CA GLN A 75 -3.38 -19.53 14.01
C GLN A 75 -2.68 -18.18 14.16
N ASP A 76 -3.07 -17.16 13.37
CA ASP A 76 -2.44 -15.83 13.43
C ASP A 76 -2.44 -15.24 14.85
N GLU A 77 -3.53 -15.35 15.60
CA GLU A 77 -3.62 -14.84 16.98
C GLU A 77 -2.50 -15.40 17.89
N LYS A 78 -1.98 -16.60 17.59
CA LYS A 78 -0.97 -17.27 18.40
C LYS A 78 0.45 -17.12 17.86
N LEU A 79 0.59 -16.98 16.54
CA LEU A 79 1.85 -17.17 15.84
C LEU A 79 2.28 -15.97 15.00
N SER A 80 1.43 -14.97 14.82
CA SER A 80 1.77 -13.74 14.11
C SER A 80 1.91 -12.55 15.06
N LEU A 81 2.79 -11.62 14.73
CA LEU A 81 3.01 -10.40 15.49
C LEU A 81 2.60 -9.19 14.65
N PHE A 82 2.11 -8.14 15.29
CA PHE A 82 1.81 -6.89 14.60
C PHE A 82 3.09 -6.11 14.29
N ILE A 83 3.15 -5.52 13.10
CA ILE A 83 4.20 -4.59 12.70
C ILE A 83 3.75 -3.19 13.13
N GLU A 84 4.25 -2.75 14.29
CA GLU A 84 3.80 -1.53 14.96
C GLU A 84 3.80 -0.27 14.08
N PRO A 85 4.82 0.04 13.25
CA PRO A 85 4.78 1.21 12.39
C PRO A 85 3.60 1.21 11.41
N THR A 86 3.21 0.03 10.92
CA THR A 86 2.05 -0.11 10.01
C THR A 86 0.75 0.03 10.78
N VAL A 87 0.67 -0.52 11.98
CA VAL A 87 -0.50 -0.37 12.87
C VAL A 87 -0.76 1.11 13.16
N GLU A 88 0.28 1.86 13.54
CA GLU A 88 0.17 3.30 13.82
C GLU A 88 -0.23 4.10 12.57
N LEU A 89 0.28 3.72 11.40
CA LEU A 89 -0.12 4.34 10.13
C LEU A 89 -1.61 4.09 9.81
N ILE A 90 -2.10 2.89 10.03
CA ILE A 90 -3.53 2.54 9.86
C ILE A 90 -4.38 3.38 10.81
N LYS A 91 -4.01 3.45 12.08
CA LYS A 91 -4.69 4.31 13.07
C LYS A 91 -4.69 5.77 12.64
N TYR A 92 -3.57 6.28 12.13
CA TYR A 92 -3.47 7.64 11.62
C TYR A 92 -4.49 7.91 10.51
N PHE A 93 -4.57 7.06 9.49
CA PHE A 93 -5.55 7.22 8.41
C PHE A 93 -6.98 7.19 8.93
N LYS A 94 -7.32 6.23 9.79
CA LYS A 94 -8.68 6.11 10.36
C LYS A 94 -9.04 7.32 11.22
N ASN A 95 -8.13 7.79 12.07
CA ASN A 95 -8.37 8.95 12.93
C ASN A 95 -8.51 10.26 12.15
N ASN A 96 -7.97 10.32 10.94
CA ASN A 96 -8.15 11.46 10.03
C ASN A 96 -9.34 11.29 9.06
N GLY A 97 -10.20 10.31 9.29
CA GLY A 97 -11.45 10.12 8.54
C GLY A 97 -11.27 9.47 7.16
N HIS A 98 -10.14 8.82 6.90
CA HIS A 98 -9.91 8.09 5.67
C HIS A 98 -10.46 6.66 5.76
N ASN A 99 -10.84 6.08 4.62
CA ASN A 99 -11.24 4.69 4.54
C ASN A 99 -10.00 3.79 4.46
N VAL A 100 -9.98 2.74 5.28
CA VAL A 100 -8.90 1.76 5.30
C VAL A 100 -9.44 0.39 4.91
N PHE A 101 -8.73 -0.28 3.99
CA PHE A 101 -9.07 -1.59 3.46
C PHE A 101 -7.85 -2.51 3.54
N LEU A 102 -8.08 -3.76 3.90
CA LEU A 102 -7.07 -4.80 3.99
C LEU A 102 -7.28 -5.79 2.84
N ILE A 103 -6.22 -6.12 2.09
CA ILE A 103 -6.31 -6.98 0.91
C ILE A 103 -5.17 -7.98 0.92
N THR A 104 -5.47 -9.23 1.26
CA THR A 104 -4.49 -10.32 1.32
C THR A 104 -4.58 -11.27 0.12
N ALA A 105 -3.48 -11.93 -0.23
CA ALA A 105 -3.44 -13.01 -1.21
C ALA A 105 -3.83 -14.40 -0.65
N ARG A 106 -4.18 -14.48 0.62
CA ARG A 106 -4.68 -15.71 1.25
C ARG A 106 -6.05 -16.09 0.69
N SER A 107 -6.48 -17.33 0.88
CA SER A 107 -7.89 -17.72 0.71
C SER A 107 -8.74 -17.25 1.90
N GLY A 108 -10.03 -17.00 1.64
CA GLY A 108 -10.97 -16.52 2.65
C GLY A 108 -11.52 -17.61 3.57
N GLU A 109 -11.02 -18.84 3.52
CA GLU A 109 -11.41 -19.90 4.42
C GLU A 109 -11.03 -19.55 5.86
N ASN A 110 -11.96 -19.70 6.81
CA ASN A 110 -11.79 -19.27 8.20
C ASN A 110 -11.32 -17.80 8.36
N GLY A 111 -11.58 -16.94 7.37
CA GLY A 111 -11.12 -15.55 7.36
C GLY A 111 -11.69 -14.68 8.49
N ASP A 112 -12.78 -15.11 9.14
CA ASP A 112 -13.36 -14.42 10.29
C ASP A 112 -12.44 -14.45 11.51
N TYR A 113 -11.60 -15.49 11.67
CA TYR A 113 -10.56 -15.53 12.72
C TYR A 113 -9.49 -14.47 12.48
N LEU A 114 -9.01 -14.34 11.24
CA LEU A 114 -8.08 -13.27 10.88
C LEU A 114 -8.72 -11.89 11.06
N ALA A 115 -9.97 -11.72 10.64
CA ALA A 115 -10.71 -10.46 10.81
C ALA A 115 -10.80 -10.05 12.27
N LYS A 116 -11.16 -11.01 13.16
CA LYS A 116 -11.21 -10.78 14.61
C LYS A 116 -9.84 -10.38 15.16
N PHE A 117 -8.79 -11.14 14.86
CA PHE A 117 -7.44 -10.84 15.32
C PHE A 117 -6.97 -9.46 14.87
N LEU A 118 -7.20 -9.10 13.61
CA LEU A 118 -6.89 -7.76 13.08
C LEU A 118 -7.72 -6.67 13.76
N SER A 119 -9.00 -6.94 14.07
CA SER A 119 -9.85 -5.98 14.80
C SER A 119 -9.27 -5.66 16.18
N ASP A 120 -8.90 -6.71 16.91
CA ASP A 120 -8.36 -6.59 18.26
C ASP A 120 -7.04 -5.79 18.26
N GLY A 121 -6.12 -6.07 17.32
CA GLY A 121 -4.83 -5.39 17.25
C GLY A 121 -4.88 -3.96 16.68
N LEU A 122 -5.78 -3.71 15.74
CA LEU A 122 -5.94 -2.38 15.13
C LEU A 122 -6.86 -1.46 15.95
N GLY A 123 -7.57 -2.00 16.94
CA GLY A 123 -8.54 -1.26 17.74
C GLY A 123 -9.70 -0.70 16.90
N SER A 124 -10.14 -1.46 15.91
CA SER A 124 -11.20 -1.01 14.99
C SER A 124 -11.86 -2.20 14.31
N ASP A 125 -13.15 -2.09 13.99
CA ASP A 125 -13.90 -3.15 13.35
C ASP A 125 -13.31 -3.51 11.97
N ILE A 126 -12.84 -4.75 11.86
CA ILE A 126 -12.42 -5.38 10.63
C ILE A 126 -13.38 -6.52 10.33
N THR A 127 -14.04 -6.45 9.18
CA THR A 127 -15.07 -7.40 8.76
C THR A 127 -14.71 -7.98 7.42
N LYS A 128 -14.77 -9.29 7.31
CA LYS A 128 -14.57 -10.01 6.05
C LYS A 128 -15.60 -9.54 5.01
N ASP A 129 -15.11 -9.35 3.78
CA ASP A 129 -15.86 -8.88 2.61
C ASP A 129 -16.41 -7.44 2.69
N GLU A 130 -16.14 -6.70 3.78
CA GLU A 130 -16.46 -5.29 3.92
C GLU A 130 -15.21 -4.40 3.85
N ASN A 131 -14.20 -4.68 4.68
CA ASN A 131 -12.93 -3.98 4.70
C ASN A 131 -11.71 -4.91 4.80
N LEU A 132 -11.90 -6.24 4.89
CA LEU A 132 -10.88 -7.26 4.71
C LEU A 132 -11.26 -8.16 3.52
N PHE A 133 -10.42 -8.16 2.48
CA PHE A 133 -10.66 -8.88 1.23
C PHE A 133 -9.59 -9.93 0.99
N PHE A 134 -10.04 -11.11 0.62
CA PHE A 134 -9.20 -12.24 0.24
C PHE A 134 -9.12 -12.34 -1.29
N CYS A 135 -7.92 -12.19 -1.82
CA CYS A 135 -7.64 -12.15 -3.25
C CYS A 135 -6.57 -13.20 -3.62
N PRO A 136 -6.90 -14.50 -3.54
CA PRO A 136 -5.94 -15.55 -3.86
C PRO A 136 -5.44 -15.42 -5.29
N LYS A 137 -4.16 -15.77 -5.51
CA LYS A 137 -3.57 -15.74 -6.85
C LYS A 137 -4.28 -16.76 -7.75
N GLU A 138 -4.61 -16.34 -8.96
CA GLU A 138 -5.11 -17.24 -10.02
C GLU A 138 -3.96 -18.00 -10.68
N SER A 139 -4.22 -19.26 -11.06
CA SER A 139 -3.27 -20.06 -11.82
C SER A 139 -3.80 -20.23 -13.24
N ILE A 140 -3.05 -19.74 -14.23
CA ILE A 140 -3.36 -19.89 -15.66
C ILE A 140 -2.20 -20.61 -16.32
N ASN A 141 -2.42 -21.80 -16.85
CA ASN A 141 -1.40 -22.65 -17.47
C ASN A 141 -0.17 -22.89 -16.54
N GLY A 142 -0.41 -23.07 -15.23
CA GLY A 142 0.63 -23.31 -14.25
C GLY A 142 1.37 -22.05 -13.77
N VAL A 143 1.01 -20.89 -14.26
CA VAL A 143 1.59 -19.60 -13.89
C VAL A 143 0.64 -18.86 -12.95
N ARG A 144 1.15 -18.33 -11.85
CA ARG A 144 0.35 -17.64 -10.81
C ARG A 144 0.35 -16.13 -11.05
N TYR A 145 -0.87 -15.54 -11.02
CA TYR A 145 -1.12 -14.12 -11.24
C TYR A 145 -1.79 -13.48 -10.03
N THR A 146 -1.40 -12.26 -9.68
CA THR A 146 -2.10 -11.49 -8.65
C THR A 146 -3.49 -11.07 -9.11
N THR A 147 -4.47 -11.17 -8.22
CA THR A 147 -5.86 -10.72 -8.43
C THR A 147 -6.22 -9.49 -7.63
N LYS A 148 -5.36 -9.04 -6.72
CA LYS A 148 -5.59 -7.87 -5.83
C LYS A 148 -6.01 -6.61 -6.62
N HIS A 149 -5.49 -6.42 -7.83
CA HIS A 149 -5.81 -5.25 -8.65
C HIS A 149 -7.29 -5.10 -9.00
N TYR A 150 -8.05 -6.20 -9.09
CA TYR A 150 -9.51 -6.13 -9.30
C TYR A 150 -10.21 -5.49 -8.10
N GLN A 151 -9.84 -5.93 -6.89
CA GLN A 151 -10.41 -5.39 -5.66
C GLN A 151 -9.99 -3.94 -5.42
N MET A 152 -8.73 -3.61 -5.68
CA MET A 152 -8.24 -2.23 -5.60
C MET A 152 -9.02 -1.27 -6.50
N LYS A 153 -9.32 -1.68 -7.74
CA LYS A 153 -10.16 -0.91 -8.68
C LYS A 153 -11.58 -0.76 -8.17
N LYS A 154 -12.18 -1.84 -7.68
CA LYS A 154 -13.56 -1.83 -7.14
C LYS A 154 -13.71 -0.87 -5.96
N LEU A 155 -12.68 -0.78 -5.11
CA LEU A 155 -12.64 0.11 -3.95
C LEU A 155 -12.20 1.53 -4.28
N ASN A 156 -11.81 1.82 -5.53
CA ASN A 156 -11.25 3.11 -5.94
C ASN A 156 -10.12 3.56 -5.01
N LEU A 157 -9.15 2.67 -4.75
CA LEU A 157 -8.04 3.00 -3.85
C LEU A 157 -7.20 4.13 -4.42
N ASN A 158 -6.70 4.99 -3.53
CA ASN A 158 -5.72 6.04 -3.83
C ASN A 158 -4.28 5.55 -3.58
N LEU A 159 -4.09 4.83 -2.47
CA LEU A 159 -2.80 4.31 -2.01
C LEU A 159 -2.93 2.83 -1.69
N PHE A 160 -1.85 2.07 -1.95
CA PHE A 160 -1.75 0.69 -1.49
C PHE A 160 -0.37 0.40 -0.91
N TYR A 161 -0.36 -0.03 0.34
CA TYR A 161 0.83 -0.42 1.09
C TYR A 161 1.00 -1.94 1.02
N GLY A 162 2.17 -2.40 0.60
CA GLY A 162 2.47 -3.82 0.50
C GLY A 162 3.97 -4.08 0.42
N ASP A 163 4.38 -5.29 0.76
CA ASP A 163 5.78 -5.68 0.82
C ASP A 163 6.27 -6.39 -0.46
N ALA A 164 5.38 -7.09 -1.16
CA ALA A 164 5.74 -7.92 -2.30
C ALA A 164 5.75 -7.16 -3.64
N ASP A 165 6.55 -7.64 -4.61
CA ASP A 165 6.53 -7.12 -5.99
C ASP A 165 5.14 -7.26 -6.62
N THR A 166 4.43 -8.34 -6.29
CA THR A 166 3.06 -8.57 -6.79
C THR A 166 2.08 -7.53 -6.27
N ASP A 167 2.32 -6.92 -5.11
CA ASP A 167 1.53 -5.82 -4.57
C ASP A 167 1.75 -4.53 -5.35
N MET A 168 3.01 -4.22 -5.65
CA MET A 168 3.37 -3.07 -6.46
C MET A 168 2.75 -3.19 -7.86
N ILE A 169 2.87 -4.36 -8.50
CA ILE A 169 2.26 -4.66 -9.80
C ILE A 169 0.74 -4.52 -9.74
N ALA A 170 0.10 -5.07 -8.72
CA ALA A 170 -1.34 -4.99 -8.55
C ALA A 170 -1.82 -3.54 -8.42
N ALA A 171 -1.14 -2.75 -7.60
CA ALA A 171 -1.46 -1.33 -7.41
C ALA A 171 -1.35 -0.54 -8.72
N LEU A 172 -0.26 -0.72 -9.44
CA LEU A 172 -0.04 -0.01 -10.70
C LEU A 172 -1.01 -0.47 -11.81
N LYS A 173 -1.37 -1.77 -11.90
CA LYS A 173 -2.45 -2.25 -12.77
C LYS A 173 -3.81 -1.65 -12.41
N ALA A 174 -4.00 -1.32 -11.16
CA ALA A 174 -5.22 -0.67 -10.68
C ALA A 174 -5.22 0.84 -10.85
N ASN A 175 -4.12 1.45 -11.28
CA ASN A 175 -3.87 2.89 -11.27
C ASN A 175 -3.93 3.47 -9.84
N VAL A 176 -3.39 2.72 -8.89
CA VAL A 176 -3.28 3.06 -7.46
C VAL A 176 -1.81 3.38 -7.17
N HIS A 177 -1.54 4.38 -6.33
CA HIS A 177 -0.17 4.70 -5.95
C HIS A 177 0.38 3.62 -5.01
N PRO A 178 1.43 2.88 -5.41
CA PRO A 178 2.03 1.84 -4.58
C PRO A 178 2.99 2.44 -3.55
N VAL A 179 2.95 1.90 -2.34
CA VAL A 179 3.93 2.22 -1.29
C VAL A 179 4.54 0.92 -0.78
N ARG A 180 5.85 0.81 -0.91
CA ARG A 180 6.57 -0.39 -0.49
C ARG A 180 6.81 -0.40 1.02
N ILE A 181 6.36 -1.45 1.68
CA ILE A 181 6.80 -1.81 3.03
C ILE A 181 8.09 -2.64 2.92
N VAL A 182 9.08 -2.32 3.72
CA VAL A 182 10.31 -3.12 3.79
C VAL A 182 10.10 -4.24 4.78
N ARG A 183 10.25 -5.48 4.31
CA ARG A 183 10.11 -6.68 5.15
C ARG A 183 11.11 -6.68 6.29
N HIS A 184 10.70 -7.26 7.40
CA HIS A 184 11.60 -7.61 8.48
C HIS A 184 12.71 -8.55 7.96
N ASN A 185 13.92 -8.43 8.50
CA ASN A 185 15.08 -9.23 8.07
C ASN A 185 14.92 -10.75 8.35
N GLU A 186 14.01 -11.12 9.23
CA GLU A 186 13.68 -12.51 9.56
C GLU A 186 12.46 -13.05 8.82
N SER A 187 11.82 -12.28 7.93
CA SER A 187 10.73 -12.79 7.10
C SER A 187 11.17 -14.01 6.30
N ILE A 188 10.24 -14.96 6.08
CA ILE A 188 10.53 -16.20 5.33
C ILE A 188 10.95 -15.89 3.90
N GLU A 189 10.24 -14.99 3.25
CA GLU A 189 10.58 -14.55 1.91
C GLU A 189 11.51 -13.36 1.97
N GLN A 190 12.81 -13.61 1.77
CA GLN A 190 13.79 -12.54 1.68
C GLN A 190 13.92 -12.02 0.26
N TYR A 191 14.29 -10.76 0.15
CA TYR A 191 14.61 -10.13 -1.12
C TYR A 191 15.97 -10.63 -1.62
N GLY A 192 15.99 -11.28 -2.78
CA GLY A 192 17.22 -11.66 -3.45
C GLY A 192 17.91 -10.47 -4.12
N ASN A 193 19.12 -10.69 -4.65
CA ASN A 193 19.91 -9.68 -5.35
C ASN A 193 19.17 -9.03 -6.55
N ASN A 194 18.16 -9.71 -7.09
CA ASN A 194 17.34 -9.26 -8.23
C ASN A 194 15.92 -8.88 -7.82
N TYR A 195 15.72 -8.48 -6.59
CA TYR A 195 14.43 -8.16 -6.01
C TYR A 195 13.55 -7.26 -6.89
N PHE A 196 14.14 -6.22 -7.46
CA PHE A 196 13.42 -5.26 -8.31
C PHE A 196 13.16 -5.71 -9.75
N GLY A 197 13.65 -6.83 -10.17
CA GLY A 197 13.45 -7.34 -11.52
C GLY A 197 12.92 -8.76 -11.54
N ASN A 198 12.84 -9.40 -10.38
CA ASN A 198 12.44 -10.78 -10.25
C ASN A 198 10.97 -10.85 -9.84
N VAL A 199 10.09 -10.40 -10.72
CA VAL A 199 8.66 -10.46 -10.52
C VAL A 199 8.24 -11.92 -10.47
N LYS A 200 7.80 -12.39 -9.34
CA LYS A 200 7.27 -13.75 -9.13
C LYS A 200 5.82 -13.91 -9.62
N ASP A 201 5.18 -12.84 -10.06
CA ASP A 201 3.89 -12.93 -10.73
C ASP A 201 4.09 -13.41 -12.16
N GLY A 202 3.21 -14.25 -12.65
CA GLY A 202 3.30 -14.83 -13.97
C GLY A 202 3.25 -13.85 -15.16
N GLU A 203 3.13 -12.59 -14.89
CA GLU A 203 3.18 -11.53 -15.88
C GLU A 203 4.58 -10.93 -16.10
N LYS A 204 5.61 -11.68 -15.78
CA LYS A 204 7.00 -11.24 -15.93
C LYS A 204 7.31 -10.60 -17.29
N GLU A 205 6.78 -11.17 -18.37
CA GLU A 205 6.97 -10.66 -19.73
C GLU A 205 6.03 -9.49 -20.10
N LYS A 206 4.96 -9.34 -19.33
CA LYS A 206 3.94 -8.29 -19.52
C LYS A 206 4.01 -7.24 -18.41
N ASN A 207 5.03 -7.30 -17.57
CA ASN A 207 5.22 -6.33 -16.52
C ASN A 207 5.34 -4.93 -17.13
N PRO A 208 4.42 -4.00 -16.83
CA PRO A 208 4.48 -2.63 -17.34
C PRO A 208 5.64 -1.82 -16.78
N PHE A 209 6.39 -2.38 -15.79
CA PHE A 209 7.48 -1.65 -15.12
C PHE A 209 8.82 -2.06 -15.65
N GLN A 210 9.62 -1.06 -15.91
CA GLN A 210 11.05 -1.22 -16.01
C GLN A 210 11.64 -1.40 -14.59
N MET A 211 12.74 -2.13 -14.49
CA MET A 211 13.45 -2.32 -13.22
C MET A 211 13.73 -0.98 -12.49
N ASN A 212 13.94 0.09 -13.25
CA ASN A 212 14.18 1.41 -12.68
C ASN A 212 12.95 2.03 -12.02
N ASP A 213 11.74 1.73 -12.51
CA ASP A 213 10.50 2.26 -11.96
C ASP A 213 10.23 1.66 -10.58
N LEU A 214 10.48 0.36 -10.41
CA LEU A 214 10.36 -0.31 -9.13
C LEU A 214 11.36 0.23 -8.09
N LYS A 215 12.55 0.64 -8.50
CA LYS A 215 13.54 1.26 -7.60
C LYS A 215 13.07 2.59 -7.02
N ILE A 216 12.25 3.35 -7.73
CA ILE A 216 11.69 4.60 -7.23
C ILE A 216 10.81 4.35 -6.00
N PHE A 217 10.06 3.25 -6.00
CA PHE A 217 9.18 2.89 -4.89
C PHE A 217 9.89 2.18 -3.73
N TYR A 218 11.15 1.84 -3.92
CA TYR A 218 11.98 1.13 -2.95
C TYR A 218 13.12 2.00 -2.42
N SER A 219 12.90 3.22 -2.15
CA SER A 219 13.89 4.01 -1.43
C SER A 219 13.73 3.78 0.06
N LYS A 220 14.85 3.52 0.76
CA LYS A 220 14.88 3.48 2.24
C LYS A 220 14.31 4.75 2.88
N SER A 221 14.34 5.87 2.16
CA SER A 221 13.76 7.14 2.61
C SER A 221 12.25 7.25 2.41
N VAL A 222 11.62 6.33 1.68
CA VAL A 222 10.19 6.37 1.34
C VAL A 222 9.43 5.15 1.89
N GLY A 223 10.13 4.10 2.29
CA GLY A 223 9.54 2.88 2.83
C GLY A 223 9.24 2.96 4.32
N ILE A 224 8.23 2.23 4.76
CA ILE A 224 8.00 1.93 6.17
C ILE A 224 8.82 0.68 6.50
N TYR A 225 9.61 0.76 7.55
CA TYR A 225 10.42 -0.38 8.00
C TYR A 225 9.60 -1.24 8.95
N GLY A 226 9.42 -2.51 8.61
CA GLY A 226 8.80 -3.52 9.46
C GLY A 226 9.76 -4.10 10.52
N GLU A 227 10.67 -3.28 11.06
CA GLU A 227 11.69 -3.74 12.00
C GLU A 227 11.24 -3.65 13.48
N SER A 228 10.09 -3.07 13.73
CA SER A 228 9.54 -2.90 15.08
C SER A 228 8.39 -3.89 15.30
N ILE A 229 8.74 -5.08 15.72
CA ILE A 229 7.81 -6.17 16.10
C ILE A 229 8.00 -6.52 17.57
#